data_dc59fbd5f97cb76999c9655c3451b08d
#
_entry.id   dc59fbd5f97cb76999c9655c3451b08d
#
_cell.length_a   1.000
_cell.length_b   1.000
_cell.length_c   1.000
_cell.angle_alpha   90.00
_cell.angle_beta   90.00
_cell.angle_gamma   90.00
#
_symmetry.space_group_name_H-M   'P 1'
#
loop_
_entity.id
_entity.type
_entity.pdbx_description
1 polymer ?
#
loop_
_entity_poly.entity_id
_entity_poly.type
_entity_poly.pdbx_seq_one_letter_code
_entity_poly.pdbx_strand_id
1 'polypeptide(L)'
;MSEATQALHRAQHGNSTANFSAIFEGFQRKGIPTAQIEPRVNVLTYKAWLALGRQVRRKETSVRAGGASLFHISQTNPVQA
;
A
#
# COMPACT_ATOMS: atom_id res chain seq x y z
N MET A 1 13.07 15.22 -6.73
CA MET A 1 11.82 14.59 -6.27
C MET A 1 11.83 14.44 -4.76
N SER A 2 10.67 14.57 -4.15
CA SER A 2 10.54 14.32 -2.73
C SER A 2 10.67 12.84 -2.43
N GLU A 3 10.99 12.50 -1.21
CA GLU A 3 11.06 11.11 -0.77
C GLU A 3 9.73 10.38 -0.98
N ALA A 4 8.62 11.04 -0.70
CA ALA A 4 7.29 10.46 -0.90
C ALA A 4 7.03 10.17 -2.38
N THR A 5 7.44 11.07 -3.28
CA THR A 5 7.29 10.87 -4.72
C THR A 5 8.14 9.70 -5.21
N GLN A 6 9.35 9.53 -4.68
CA GLN A 6 10.20 8.39 -5.02
C GLN A 6 9.59 7.09 -4.52
N ALA A 7 8.99 7.08 -3.34
CA ALA A 7 8.34 5.90 -2.81
C ALA A 7 7.12 5.51 -3.65
N LEU A 8 6.35 6.49 -4.10
CA LEU A 8 5.21 6.26 -4.98
C LEU A 8 5.66 5.63 -6.29
N HIS A 9 6.70 6.20 -6.90
CA HIS A 9 7.23 5.68 -8.16
C HIS A 9 7.66 4.23 -8.01
N ARG A 10 8.42 3.90 -6.97
CA ARG A 10 8.85 2.52 -6.73
C ARG A 10 7.69 1.57 -6.49
N ALA A 11 6.66 2.03 -5.77
CA ALA A 11 5.49 1.20 -5.49
C ALA A 11 4.73 0.87 -6.77
N GLN A 12 4.57 1.85 -7.67
CA GLN A 12 3.82 1.68 -8.91
C GLN A 12 4.61 0.95 -9.99
N HIS A 13 5.93 1.11 -10.01
CA HIS A 13 6.81 0.53 -11.03
C HIS A 13 7.73 -0.55 -10.45
N GLY A 14 7.46 -0.98 -9.24
CA GLY A 14 8.19 -2.09 -8.63
C GLY A 14 8.07 -3.34 -9.48
N ASN A 15 9.02 -4.20 -9.34
CA ASN A 15 9.32 -5.18 -10.36
C ASN A 15 8.93 -6.60 -10.03
N SER A 16 8.32 -6.88 -8.89
CA SER A 16 8.18 -8.28 -8.50
C SER A 16 6.73 -8.69 -8.36
N THR A 17 6.30 -9.63 -9.21
CA THR A 17 5.04 -10.34 -9.02
C THR A 17 5.15 -11.42 -7.95
N ALA A 18 6.38 -11.80 -7.55
CA ALA A 18 6.60 -12.82 -6.54
C ALA A 18 6.01 -12.44 -5.18
N ASN A 19 5.85 -11.14 -4.92
CA ASN A 19 5.30 -10.65 -3.67
C ASN A 19 3.78 -10.62 -3.64
N PHE A 20 3.12 -10.86 -4.77
CA PHE A 20 1.66 -10.75 -4.86
C PHE A 20 0.95 -11.75 -3.95
N SER A 21 1.44 -12.98 -3.85
CA SER A 21 0.85 -13.98 -2.96
C SER A 21 0.84 -13.49 -1.51
N ALA A 22 1.96 -12.94 -1.05
CA ALA A 22 2.05 -12.42 0.32
C ALA A 22 1.11 -11.25 0.52
N ILE A 23 0.95 -10.39 -0.49
CA ILE A 23 0.03 -9.25 -0.44
C ILE A 23 -1.40 -9.75 -0.32
N PHE A 24 -1.83 -10.66 -1.18
CA PHE A 24 -3.19 -11.19 -1.15
C PHE A 24 -3.48 -11.90 0.18
N GLU A 25 -2.59 -12.76 0.62
CA GLU A 25 -2.77 -13.48 1.89
C GLU A 25 -2.85 -12.52 3.07
N GLY A 26 -1.95 -11.55 3.14
CA GLY A 26 -1.89 -10.62 4.26
C GLY A 26 -3.15 -9.77 4.37
N PHE A 27 -3.65 -9.25 3.25
CA PHE A 27 -4.85 -8.42 3.28
C PHE A 27 -6.13 -9.24 3.41
N GLN A 28 -6.16 -10.47 2.91
CA GLN A 28 -7.28 -11.37 3.18
C GLN A 28 -7.43 -11.66 4.67
N ARG A 29 -6.33 -11.82 5.39
CA ARG A 29 -6.36 -12.00 6.85
C ARG A 29 -6.94 -10.79 7.57
N LYS A 30 -6.88 -9.62 6.96
CA LYS A 30 -7.49 -8.40 7.51
C LYS A 30 -8.95 -8.26 7.13
N GLY A 31 -9.50 -9.22 6.37
CA GLY A 31 -10.90 -9.18 5.97
C GLY A 31 -11.15 -8.46 4.64
N ILE A 32 -10.11 -8.19 3.86
CA ILE A 32 -10.25 -7.52 2.56
C ILE A 32 -10.39 -8.60 1.48
N PRO A 33 -11.49 -8.62 0.72
CA PRO A 33 -11.67 -9.62 -0.33
C PRO A 33 -10.63 -9.49 -1.43
N THR A 34 -10.23 -10.62 -2.01
CA THR A 34 -9.25 -10.65 -3.10
C THR A 34 -9.63 -9.70 -4.25
N ALA A 35 -10.91 -9.63 -4.58
CA ALA A 35 -11.38 -8.77 -5.65
C ALA A 35 -11.12 -7.27 -5.41
N GLN A 36 -10.88 -6.89 -4.15
CA GLN A 36 -10.60 -5.51 -3.78
C GLN A 36 -9.11 -5.24 -3.57
N ILE A 37 -8.26 -6.21 -3.86
CA ILE A 37 -6.81 -6.08 -3.67
C ILE A 37 -6.16 -5.99 -5.04
N GLU A 38 -5.62 -4.83 -5.35
CA GLU A 38 -4.91 -4.58 -6.61
C GLU A 38 -3.52 -4.07 -6.29
N PRO A 39 -2.52 -4.97 -6.23
CA PRO A 39 -1.15 -4.57 -5.92
C PRO A 39 -0.67 -3.45 -6.83
N ARG A 40 0.04 -2.48 -6.28
CA ARG A 40 0.55 -1.29 -6.96
C ARG A 40 -0.53 -0.29 -7.37
N VAL A 41 -1.79 -0.61 -7.17
CA VAL A 41 -2.90 0.30 -7.47
C VAL A 41 -3.51 0.80 -6.16
N ASN A 42 -4.04 -0.13 -5.34
CA ASN A 42 -4.64 0.24 -4.07
C ASN A 42 -3.91 -0.35 -2.85
N VAL A 43 -2.70 -0.89 -3.06
CA VAL A 43 -1.82 -1.39 -2.01
C VAL A 43 -0.45 -0.73 -2.19
N LEU A 44 -0.13 0.22 -1.33
CA LEU A 44 1.08 1.03 -1.46
C LEU A 44 1.73 1.23 -0.09
N THR A 45 2.96 1.73 -0.10
CA THR A 45 3.67 2.09 1.13
C THR A 45 3.06 3.34 1.75
N TYR A 46 3.38 3.59 3.02
CA TYR A 46 2.94 4.79 3.74
C TYR A 46 3.31 6.06 2.96
N LYS A 47 4.57 6.14 2.52
CA LYS A 47 5.06 7.32 1.81
C LYS A 47 4.39 7.51 0.45
N ALA A 48 4.11 6.41 -0.23
CA ALA A 48 3.42 6.48 -1.52
C ALA A 48 1.99 7.00 -1.33
N TRP A 49 1.29 6.57 -0.28
CA TRP A 49 -0.04 7.10 0.02
C TRP A 49 0.00 8.59 0.32
N LEU A 50 1.01 9.05 1.08
CA LEU A 50 1.17 10.49 1.32
C LEU A 50 1.37 11.26 0.01
N ALA A 51 2.15 10.71 -0.92
CA ALA A 51 2.36 11.35 -2.22
C ALA A 51 1.07 11.47 -3.02
N LEU A 52 0.12 10.57 -2.80
CA LEU A 52 -1.20 10.61 -3.44
C LEU A 52 -2.22 11.43 -2.66
N GLY A 53 -1.81 12.10 -1.58
CA GLY A 53 -2.73 12.89 -0.76
C GLY A 53 -3.57 12.07 0.18
N ARG A 54 -3.10 10.90 0.59
CA ARG A 54 -3.81 10.06 1.55
C ARG A 54 -2.91 9.75 2.73
N GLN A 55 -3.51 9.59 3.90
CA GLN A 55 -2.79 9.25 5.12
C GLN A 55 -3.34 7.96 5.71
N VAL A 56 -2.45 7.06 6.09
CA VAL A 56 -2.81 5.84 6.80
C VAL A 56 -3.35 6.21 8.17
N ARG A 57 -4.50 5.65 8.54
CA ARG A 57 -5.13 5.91 9.83
C ARG A 57 -4.27 5.40 10.97
N ARG A 58 -4.43 6.01 12.13
CA ARG A 58 -3.73 5.58 13.35
C ARG A 58 -4.17 4.16 13.69
N LYS A 59 -3.23 3.38 14.23
CA LYS A 59 -3.44 2.00 14.67
C LYS A 59 -3.64 1.00 13.54
N GLU A 60 -3.61 1.43 12.27
CA GLU A 60 -3.61 0.47 11.19
C GLU A 60 -2.26 -0.24 11.13
N THR A 61 -2.32 -1.52 10.80
CA THR A 61 -1.10 -2.33 10.68
C THR A 61 -0.82 -2.64 9.22
N SER A 62 0.46 -2.67 8.87
CA SER A 62 0.87 -2.97 7.50
C SER A 62 0.87 -4.46 7.22
N VAL A 63 0.91 -4.80 5.94
CA VAL A 63 1.25 -6.13 5.47
C VAL A 63 2.66 -6.07 4.91
N ARG A 64 3.54 -6.94 5.41
CA ARG A 64 4.92 -7.01 4.94
C ARG A 64 5.00 -7.94 3.74
N ALA A 65 5.55 -7.41 2.65
CA ALA A 65 5.77 -8.20 1.44
C ALA A 65 7.04 -7.69 0.75
N GLY A 66 7.98 -8.58 0.48
CA GLY A 66 9.21 -8.21 -0.19
C GLY A 66 10.04 -7.16 0.51
N GLY A 67 10.02 -7.13 1.84
CA GLY A 67 10.75 -6.12 2.61
C GLY A 67 10.06 -4.78 2.72
N ALA A 68 8.88 -4.62 2.13
CA ALA A 68 8.11 -3.38 2.21
C ALA A 68 6.94 -3.54 3.17
N SER A 69 6.55 -2.44 3.82
CA SER A 69 5.36 -2.38 4.65
C SER A 69 4.25 -1.71 3.83
N LEU A 70 3.18 -2.43 3.56
CA LEU A 70 2.14 -2.01 2.64
C LEU A 70 0.82 -1.80 3.35
N PHE A 71 0.02 -0.85 2.82
CA PHE A 71 -1.31 -0.53 3.33
C PHE A 71 -2.30 -0.52 2.17
N HIS A 72 -3.50 -1.03 2.43
CA HIS A 72 -4.59 -0.96 1.47
C HIS A 72 -5.28 0.41 1.56
N ILE A 73 -5.88 0.85 0.45
CA ILE A 73 -6.58 2.14 0.41
C ILE A 73 -7.64 2.25 1.51
N SER A 74 -8.29 1.14 1.87
CA SER A 74 -9.30 1.13 2.93
C SER A 74 -8.72 1.49 4.30
N GLN A 75 -7.40 1.43 4.46
CA GLN A 75 -6.73 1.79 5.70
C GLN A 75 -6.31 3.26 5.72
N THR A 76 -6.68 4.01 4.71
CA THR A 76 -6.25 5.41 4.54
C THR A 76 -7.44 6.34 4.45
N ASN A 77 -7.19 7.61 4.77
CA ASN A 77 -8.15 8.70 4.59
C ASN A 77 -7.52 9.79 3.72
N PRO A 78 -8.32 10.52 2.92
CA PRO A 78 -7.78 11.67 2.20
C PRO A 78 -7.22 12.70 3.18
N VAL A 79 -6.06 13.24 2.86
CA VAL A 79 -5.49 14.34 3.63
C VAL A 79 -6.22 15.61 3.21
N GLN A 80 -6.80 16.29 4.18
CA GLN A 80 -7.46 17.56 3.90
C GLN A 80 -6.44 18.68 3.85
N ALA A 81 -6.55 19.48 2.83
CA ALA A 81 -5.66 20.61 2.67
C ALA A 81 -6.00 21.71 3.69
#